data_7847bbdf2fb9224aaf60f79da4923cd6
#
_entry.id   7847bbdf2fb9224aaf60f79da4923cd6
#
_cell.length_a   1.000
_cell.length_b   1.000
_cell.length_c   1.000
_cell.angle_alpha   90.00
_cell.angle_beta   90.00
_cell.angle_gamma   90.00
#
_symmetry.space_group_name_H-M   'P 1'
#
loop_
_entity.id
_entity.type
_entity.pdbx_description
1 polymer ?
#
loop_
_entity_poly.entity_id
_entity_poly.type
_entity_poly.pdbx_seq_one_letter_code
_entity_poly.pdbx_strand_id
1 'polypeptide(L)'
;WTDSLNEKKNKDIFGLNAYALELARGLEEDLDKKEYTIYSDMDGVLVDFNERFKRFSKGIPPTEYEQKFGKDKFWELVDGIGVRFWVGMDWMSDGKQLWDYIKSYNPTLLSSPSRADHSRMGKRIWRKRNLPSTKLVLAQARHKQNYANLNSILIDDRASNIDQWIKAGGIGILHTDTASTINKLKELGL
;
A
#
# COMPACT_ATOMS: atom_id res chain seq x y z
N TRP A 1 -29.73 -2.29 -61.02
CA TRP A 1 -28.48 -1.55 -60.66
C TRP A 1 -28.65 -0.65 -59.44
N THR A 2 -29.82 -0.20 -59.07
CA THR A 2 -30.08 0.64 -57.89
C THR A 2 -30.15 -0.15 -56.60
N ASP A 3 -30.60 -1.41 -56.61
CA ASP A 3 -30.73 -2.22 -55.39
C ASP A 3 -29.37 -2.67 -54.81
N SER A 4 -28.40 -2.98 -55.66
CA SER A 4 -27.07 -3.42 -55.19
C SER A 4 -26.23 -2.32 -54.56
N LEU A 5 -26.47 -1.05 -54.94
CA LEU A 5 -25.82 0.13 -54.37
C LEU A 5 -26.41 0.50 -53.00
N ASN A 6 -27.70 0.27 -52.78
CA ASN A 6 -28.34 0.50 -51.50
C ASN A 6 -27.97 -0.57 -50.44
N GLU A 7 -27.84 -1.84 -50.86
CA GLU A 7 -27.36 -2.90 -49.96
C GLU A 7 -25.91 -2.71 -49.52
N LYS A 8 -25.02 -2.26 -50.42
CA LYS A 8 -23.65 -1.92 -50.04
C LYS A 8 -23.58 -0.75 -49.08
N LYS A 9 -24.32 0.35 -49.35
CA LYS A 9 -24.37 1.50 -48.45
C LYS A 9 -24.91 1.16 -47.07
N ASN A 10 -25.94 0.32 -46.97
CA ASN A 10 -26.48 -0.12 -45.70
C ASN A 10 -25.49 -1.00 -44.93
N LYS A 11 -24.74 -1.91 -45.56
CA LYS A 11 -23.70 -2.72 -44.91
C LYS A 11 -22.58 -1.86 -44.38
N ASP A 12 -22.15 -0.84 -45.11
CA ASP A 12 -21.09 0.08 -44.67
C ASP A 12 -21.52 0.95 -43.46
N ILE A 13 -22.79 1.38 -43.44
CA ILE A 13 -23.39 2.14 -42.35
C ILE A 13 -23.54 1.27 -41.08
N PHE A 14 -23.95 0.02 -41.22
CA PHE A 14 -24.03 -0.92 -40.09
C PHE A 14 -22.65 -1.27 -39.52
N GLY A 15 -21.63 -1.43 -40.35
CA GLY A 15 -20.26 -1.66 -39.94
C GLY A 15 -19.66 -0.45 -39.19
N LEU A 16 -19.91 0.77 -39.69
CA LEU A 16 -19.50 2.01 -39.03
C LEU A 16 -20.20 2.21 -37.69
N ASN A 17 -21.48 1.87 -37.58
CA ASN A 17 -22.22 1.96 -36.32
C ASN A 17 -21.75 0.92 -35.30
N ALA A 18 -21.40 -0.32 -35.71
CA ALA A 18 -20.84 -1.33 -34.82
C ALA A 18 -19.46 -0.90 -34.30
N TYR A 19 -18.59 -0.38 -35.15
CA TYR A 19 -17.28 0.13 -34.78
C TYR A 19 -17.37 1.35 -33.85
N ALA A 20 -18.29 2.28 -34.12
CA ALA A 20 -18.53 3.44 -33.25
C ALA A 20 -19.06 3.04 -31.86
N LEU A 21 -19.92 2.01 -31.78
CA LEU A 21 -20.40 1.44 -30.53
C LEU A 21 -19.29 0.74 -29.75
N GLU A 22 -18.39 0.05 -30.43
CA GLU A 22 -17.24 -0.61 -29.80
C GLU A 22 -16.21 0.41 -29.29
N LEU A 23 -15.96 1.47 -30.05
CA LEU A 23 -15.15 2.61 -29.60
C LEU A 23 -15.78 3.33 -28.41
N ALA A 24 -17.09 3.57 -28.43
CA ALA A 24 -17.78 4.22 -27.31
C ALA A 24 -17.73 3.37 -26.05
N ARG A 25 -17.93 2.03 -26.15
CA ARG A 25 -17.73 1.10 -25.04
C ARG A 25 -16.30 1.13 -24.50
N GLY A 26 -15.29 1.08 -25.37
CA GLY A 26 -13.89 1.16 -24.97
C GLY A 26 -13.56 2.48 -24.26
N LEU A 27 -14.15 3.60 -24.71
CA LEU A 27 -14.00 4.90 -24.06
C LEU A 27 -14.75 4.98 -22.72
N GLU A 28 -15.94 4.36 -22.60
CA GLU A 28 -16.67 4.28 -21.34
C GLU A 28 -15.93 3.38 -20.34
N GLU A 29 -15.36 2.25 -20.75
CA GLU A 29 -14.54 1.36 -19.92
C GLU A 29 -13.25 2.03 -19.46
N ASP A 30 -12.61 2.88 -20.27
CA ASP A 30 -11.44 3.66 -19.89
C ASP A 30 -11.77 4.85 -18.97
N LEU A 31 -12.95 5.46 -19.11
CA LEU A 31 -13.43 6.55 -18.25
C LEU A 31 -13.87 6.06 -16.87
N ASP A 32 -14.33 4.82 -16.75
CA ASP A 32 -14.73 4.20 -15.47
C ASP A 32 -13.57 3.54 -14.72
N LYS A 33 -12.38 3.44 -15.29
CA LYS A 33 -11.21 2.87 -14.64
C LYS A 33 -10.69 3.84 -13.60
N LYS A 34 -11.17 3.70 -12.37
CA LYS A 34 -10.69 4.45 -11.22
C LYS A 34 -9.19 4.19 -11.03
N GLU A 35 -8.39 5.21 -11.27
CA GLU A 35 -6.94 5.15 -11.00
C GLU A 35 -6.70 5.38 -9.51
N TYR A 36 -6.33 4.30 -8.79
CA TYR A 36 -6.03 4.37 -7.37
C TYR A 36 -4.55 4.60 -7.12
N THR A 37 -4.24 5.43 -6.13
CA THR A 37 -2.90 5.54 -5.55
C THR A 37 -2.82 4.70 -4.29
N ILE A 38 -1.97 3.68 -4.28
CA ILE A 38 -1.79 2.80 -3.12
C ILE A 38 -0.66 3.32 -2.23
N TYR A 39 -0.96 3.46 -0.94
CA TYR A 39 -0.01 3.67 0.13
C TYR A 39 0.03 2.42 1.02
N SER A 40 1.24 1.92 1.31
CA SER A 40 1.44 0.78 2.20
C SER A 40 2.32 1.19 3.37
N ASP A 41 1.92 0.88 4.60
CA ASP A 41 2.88 0.93 5.71
C ASP A 41 3.98 -0.12 5.52
N MET A 42 5.03 0.00 6.29
CA MET A 42 6.13 -0.95 6.33
C MET A 42 5.97 -1.91 7.51
N ASP A 43 6.00 -1.39 8.74
CA ASP A 43 6.03 -2.17 9.97
C ASP A 43 4.68 -2.86 10.20
N GLY A 44 4.66 -4.18 10.36
CA GLY A 44 3.44 -4.95 10.55
C GLY A 44 2.64 -5.22 9.26
N VAL A 45 3.07 -4.67 8.12
CA VAL A 45 2.47 -4.93 6.79
C VAL A 45 3.45 -5.67 5.89
N LEU A 46 4.60 -5.07 5.61
CA LEU A 46 5.64 -5.65 4.76
C LEU A 46 6.83 -6.19 5.56
N VAL A 47 7.15 -5.55 6.70
CA VAL A 47 8.33 -5.90 7.50
C VAL A 47 7.96 -6.23 8.92
N ASP A 48 8.64 -7.24 9.48
CA ASP A 48 8.35 -7.81 10.79
C ASP A 48 9.14 -7.10 11.89
N PHE A 49 8.57 -5.99 12.36
CA PHE A 49 9.07 -5.26 13.52
C PHE A 49 9.06 -6.14 14.78
N ASN A 50 8.03 -6.96 14.96
CA ASN A 50 7.84 -7.74 16.17
C ASN A 50 8.92 -8.81 16.32
N GLU A 51 9.19 -9.59 15.28
CA GLU A 51 10.25 -10.60 15.31
C GLU A 51 11.63 -9.93 15.43
N ARG A 52 11.82 -8.79 14.75
CA ARG A 52 13.05 -8.03 14.93
C ARG A 52 13.28 -7.58 16.36
N PHE A 53 12.23 -7.07 17.01
CA PHE A 53 12.29 -6.63 18.41
C PHE A 53 12.60 -7.79 19.36
N LYS A 54 11.94 -8.94 19.21
CA LYS A 54 12.14 -10.14 20.06
C LYS A 54 13.59 -10.60 20.09
N ARG A 55 14.35 -10.43 19.00
CA ARG A 55 15.79 -10.81 18.96
C ARG A 55 16.65 -10.04 19.98
N PHE A 56 16.20 -8.88 20.41
CA PHE A 56 16.94 -8.02 21.35
C PHE A 56 16.29 -7.93 22.73
N SER A 57 15.03 -8.28 22.87
CA SER A 57 14.25 -8.25 24.10
C SER A 57 14.23 -9.60 24.85
N LYS A 58 15.14 -10.53 24.52
CA LYS A 58 15.13 -11.92 25.05
C LYS A 58 13.83 -12.67 24.75
N GLY A 59 13.26 -12.46 23.56
CA GLY A 59 12.05 -13.10 23.08
C GLY A 59 10.75 -12.44 23.54
N ILE A 60 10.81 -11.36 24.34
CA ILE A 60 9.60 -10.66 24.81
C ILE A 60 9.01 -9.84 23.66
N PRO A 61 7.70 -10.02 23.33
CA PRO A 61 7.03 -9.22 22.30
C PRO A 61 7.00 -7.71 22.64
N PRO A 62 6.92 -6.81 21.62
CA PRO A 62 6.91 -5.36 21.83
C PRO A 62 5.86 -4.88 22.83
N THR A 63 4.61 -5.31 22.68
CA THR A 63 3.50 -4.91 23.56
C THR A 63 3.72 -5.35 25.00
N GLU A 64 4.16 -6.60 25.22
CA GLU A 64 4.44 -7.13 26.54
C GLU A 64 5.63 -6.40 27.17
N TYR A 65 6.67 -6.13 26.37
CA TYR A 65 7.85 -5.39 26.84
C TYR A 65 7.47 -3.96 27.28
N GLU A 66 6.67 -3.25 26.50
CA GLU A 66 6.20 -1.90 26.83
C GLU A 66 5.33 -1.91 28.10
N GLN A 67 4.44 -2.89 28.25
CA GLN A 67 3.62 -3.05 29.47
C GLN A 67 4.48 -3.31 30.72
N LYS A 68 5.52 -4.14 30.59
CA LYS A 68 6.34 -4.58 31.72
C LYS A 68 7.38 -3.54 32.13
N PHE A 69 8.02 -2.87 31.18
CA PHE A 69 9.17 -2.00 31.42
C PHE A 69 8.89 -0.53 31.11
N GLY A 70 7.77 -0.21 30.50
CA GLY A 70 7.40 1.14 30.11
C GLY A 70 7.93 1.54 28.72
N LYS A 71 7.29 2.57 28.18
CA LYS A 71 7.57 3.08 26.84
C LYS A 71 8.98 3.61 26.64
N ASP A 72 9.54 4.22 27.68
CA ASP A 72 10.90 4.79 27.61
C ASP A 72 11.94 3.68 27.48
N LYS A 73 11.82 2.59 28.26
CA LYS A 73 12.70 1.43 28.15
C LYS A 73 12.56 0.69 26.83
N PHE A 74 11.35 0.65 26.28
CA PHE A 74 11.11 0.11 24.96
C PHE A 74 11.92 0.86 23.89
N TRP A 75 11.83 2.20 23.87
CA TRP A 75 12.57 2.99 22.89
C TRP A 75 14.07 3.03 23.18
N GLU A 76 14.50 3.03 24.46
CA GLU A 76 15.92 2.92 24.84
C GLU A 76 16.55 1.65 24.26
N LEU A 77 15.83 0.51 24.28
CA LEU A 77 16.32 -0.72 23.66
C LEU A 77 16.47 -0.56 22.14
N VAL A 78 15.45 -0.08 21.44
CA VAL A 78 15.49 0.09 19.98
C VAL A 78 16.56 1.11 19.57
N ASP A 79 16.62 2.22 20.27
CA ASP A 79 17.54 3.31 20.00
C ASP A 79 19.00 2.93 20.30
N GLY A 80 19.25 2.10 21.31
CA GLY A 80 20.57 1.54 21.61
C GLY A 80 21.14 0.64 20.53
N ILE A 81 20.26 -0.04 19.74
CA ILE A 81 20.68 -0.84 18.57
C ILE A 81 20.94 0.09 17.37
N GLY A 82 20.24 1.20 17.31
CA GLY A 82 20.39 2.23 16.31
C GLY A 82 19.94 1.79 14.91
N VAL A 83 20.64 2.27 13.88
CA VAL A 83 20.28 2.03 12.47
C VAL A 83 20.20 0.54 12.12
N ARG A 84 21.01 -0.29 12.78
CA ARG A 84 21.05 -1.74 12.55
C ARG A 84 19.73 -2.43 12.89
N PHE A 85 18.96 -1.91 13.83
CA PHE A 85 17.62 -2.42 14.13
C PHE A 85 16.76 -2.38 12.87
N TRP A 86 16.61 -1.21 12.29
CA TRP A 86 15.73 -0.93 11.16
C TRP A 86 16.17 -1.55 9.83
N VAL A 87 17.48 -1.54 9.60
CA VAL A 87 18.05 -2.15 8.37
C VAL A 87 17.91 -3.67 8.37
N GLY A 88 17.93 -4.28 9.55
CA GLY A 88 17.89 -5.73 9.71
C GLY A 88 16.49 -6.30 9.96
N MET A 89 15.42 -5.55 9.72
CA MET A 89 14.08 -6.10 9.74
C MET A 89 13.88 -7.06 8.56
N ASP A 90 13.31 -8.21 8.83
CA ASP A 90 12.93 -9.17 7.80
C ASP A 90 11.56 -8.81 7.22
N TRP A 91 11.22 -9.40 6.09
CA TRP A 91 9.86 -9.36 5.58
C TRP A 91 8.90 -10.07 6.54
N MET A 92 7.64 -9.61 6.59
CA MET A 92 6.55 -10.45 7.10
C MET A 92 6.51 -11.76 6.32
N SER A 93 6.06 -12.83 6.95
CA SER A 93 6.00 -14.17 6.34
C SER A 93 5.27 -14.19 4.99
N ASP A 94 4.25 -13.34 4.85
CA ASP A 94 3.43 -13.15 3.66
C ASP A 94 3.62 -11.77 2.99
N GLY A 95 4.48 -10.91 3.55
CA GLY A 95 4.68 -9.54 3.07
C GLY A 95 5.21 -9.44 1.63
N LYS A 96 6.02 -10.42 1.20
CA LYS A 96 6.46 -10.49 -0.21
C LYS A 96 5.31 -10.81 -1.15
N GLN A 97 4.37 -11.66 -0.74
CA GLN A 97 3.19 -11.97 -1.53
C GLN A 97 2.30 -10.74 -1.71
N LEU A 98 2.09 -9.95 -0.64
CA LEU A 98 1.38 -8.69 -0.73
C LEU A 98 2.09 -7.72 -1.67
N TRP A 99 3.41 -7.56 -1.50
CA TRP A 99 4.21 -6.70 -2.36
C TRP A 99 4.12 -7.10 -3.83
N ASP A 100 4.25 -8.39 -4.15
CA ASP A 100 4.16 -8.90 -5.51
C ASP A 100 2.82 -8.62 -6.16
N TYR A 101 1.74 -8.56 -5.38
CA TYR A 101 0.42 -8.18 -5.84
C TYR A 101 0.32 -6.68 -6.14
N ILE A 102 0.76 -5.82 -5.21
CA ILE A 102 0.56 -4.37 -5.33
C ILE A 102 1.63 -3.65 -6.17
N LYS A 103 2.80 -4.23 -6.43
CA LYS A 103 3.94 -3.56 -7.10
C LYS A 103 3.62 -3.02 -8.49
N SER A 104 2.73 -3.67 -9.25
CA SER A 104 2.27 -3.23 -10.58
C SER A 104 1.50 -1.90 -10.54
N TYR A 105 0.94 -1.55 -9.40
CA TYR A 105 0.22 -0.28 -9.15
C TYR A 105 1.13 0.84 -8.66
N ASN A 106 2.46 0.67 -8.69
CA ASN A 106 3.46 1.66 -8.26
C ASN A 106 3.20 2.23 -6.86
N PRO A 107 3.03 1.40 -5.81
CA PRO A 107 2.67 1.88 -4.49
C PRO A 107 3.75 2.77 -3.88
N THR A 108 3.32 3.69 -3.01
CA THR A 108 4.20 4.48 -2.15
C THR A 108 4.25 3.86 -0.75
N LEU A 109 5.44 3.57 -0.24
CA LEU A 109 5.60 3.24 1.17
C LEU A 109 5.36 4.49 2.02
N LEU A 110 4.42 4.42 2.97
CA LEU A 110 4.06 5.52 3.86
C LEU A 110 4.23 5.07 5.31
N SER A 111 5.41 5.26 5.87
CA SER A 111 5.78 4.69 7.17
C SER A 111 6.15 5.74 8.20
N SER A 112 5.83 5.42 9.47
CA SER A 112 6.12 6.32 10.59
C SER A 112 7.50 5.99 11.18
N PRO A 113 8.46 6.94 11.15
CA PRO A 113 9.71 6.76 11.84
C PRO A 113 9.54 6.99 13.35
N SER A 114 10.42 6.38 14.18
CA SER A 114 10.56 6.78 15.56
C SER A 114 11.09 8.22 15.66
N ARG A 115 11.23 8.74 16.89
CA ARG A 115 11.78 10.09 17.10
C ARG A 115 13.26 10.19 16.72
N ALA A 116 13.98 9.08 16.81
CA ALA A 116 15.40 9.03 16.54
C ALA A 116 15.71 8.99 15.02
N ASP A 117 16.73 9.72 14.59
CA ASP A 117 17.09 9.83 13.16
C ASP A 117 17.56 8.53 12.53
N HIS A 118 18.13 7.62 13.34
CA HIS A 118 18.56 6.31 12.85
C HIS A 118 17.38 5.47 12.32
N SER A 119 16.14 5.68 12.79
CA SER A 119 14.97 5.01 12.22
C SER A 119 14.69 5.47 10.79
N ARG A 120 14.79 6.78 10.53
CA ARG A 120 14.65 7.36 9.18
C ARG A 120 15.71 6.81 8.24
N MET A 121 16.95 6.80 8.70
CA MET A 121 18.09 6.27 7.94
C MET A 121 17.90 4.79 7.65
N GLY A 122 17.56 4.00 8.67
CA GLY A 122 17.41 2.55 8.54
C GLY A 122 16.28 2.16 7.58
N LYS A 123 15.10 2.81 7.66
CA LYS A 123 13.98 2.58 6.73
C LYS A 123 14.36 2.94 5.29
N ARG A 124 15.10 4.03 5.05
CA ARG A 124 15.61 4.38 3.71
C ARG A 124 16.57 3.32 3.17
N ILE A 125 17.50 2.82 4.00
CA ILE A 125 18.45 1.76 3.61
C ILE A 125 17.71 0.47 3.33
N TRP A 126 16.77 0.07 4.20
CA TRP A 126 15.95 -1.13 3.99
C TRP A 126 15.21 -1.05 2.65
N ARG A 127 14.51 0.08 2.40
CA ARG A 127 13.81 0.31 1.14
C ARG A 127 14.76 0.23 -0.06
N LYS A 128 15.92 0.90 0.01
CA LYS A 128 16.91 0.88 -1.09
C LYS A 128 17.40 -0.53 -1.42
N ARG A 129 17.56 -1.39 -0.41
CA ARG A 129 18.01 -2.77 -0.58
C ARG A 129 16.95 -3.69 -1.16
N ASN A 130 15.72 -3.57 -0.66
CA ASN A 130 14.65 -4.52 -0.95
C ASN A 130 13.73 -4.03 -2.08
N LEU A 131 13.52 -2.73 -2.19
CA LEU A 131 12.55 -2.10 -3.10
C LEU A 131 13.16 -0.83 -3.74
N PRO A 132 14.24 -0.93 -4.53
CA PRO A 132 15.07 0.20 -4.94
C PRO A 132 14.32 1.30 -5.70
N SER A 133 13.31 0.93 -6.50
CA SER A 133 12.54 1.87 -7.32
C SER A 133 11.29 2.43 -6.62
N THR A 134 10.97 1.96 -5.42
CA THR A 134 9.73 2.33 -4.72
C THR A 134 9.88 3.68 -4.01
N LYS A 135 8.88 4.54 -4.12
CA LYS A 135 8.82 5.79 -3.37
C LYS A 135 8.63 5.49 -1.87
N LEU A 136 9.37 6.20 -1.01
CA LEU A 136 9.22 6.12 0.44
C LEU A 136 8.93 7.52 1.00
N VAL A 137 7.81 7.63 1.70
CA VAL A 137 7.41 8.80 2.48
C VAL A 137 7.51 8.43 3.96
N LEU A 138 8.26 9.22 4.72
CA LEU A 138 8.39 9.08 6.18
C LEU A 138 7.61 10.20 6.85
N ALA A 139 6.43 9.87 7.36
CA ALA A 139 5.53 10.79 8.05
C ALA A 139 5.14 10.23 9.41
N GLN A 140 4.98 11.09 10.42
CA GLN A 140 4.41 10.67 11.71
C GLN A 140 3.01 10.10 11.51
N ALA A 141 2.60 9.11 12.32
CA ALA A 141 1.32 8.41 12.19
C ALA A 141 0.14 9.37 12.02
N ARG A 142 0.04 10.40 12.87
CA ARG A 142 -1.00 11.45 12.81
C ARG A 142 -1.01 12.27 11.51
N HIS A 143 0.05 12.25 10.72
CA HIS A 143 0.19 12.99 9.47
C HIS A 143 0.02 12.11 8.24
N LYS A 144 -0.14 10.78 8.38
CA LYS A 144 -0.43 9.90 7.25
C LYS A 144 -1.69 10.34 6.52
N GLN A 145 -2.73 10.72 7.25
CA GLN A 145 -4.00 11.22 6.71
C GLN A 145 -3.88 12.42 5.75
N ASN A 146 -2.77 13.19 5.79
CA ASN A 146 -2.54 14.31 4.90
C ASN A 146 -2.31 13.89 3.43
N TYR A 147 -2.11 12.61 3.18
CA TYR A 147 -1.97 12.01 1.85
C TYR A 147 -3.28 11.39 1.35
N ALA A 148 -4.34 11.42 2.17
CA ALA A 148 -5.64 10.86 1.83
C ALA A 148 -6.38 11.73 0.82
N ASN A 149 -7.03 11.08 -0.14
CA ASN A 149 -8.00 11.65 -1.08
C ASN A 149 -8.93 10.53 -1.58
N LEU A 150 -9.97 10.87 -2.34
CA LEU A 150 -11.01 9.93 -2.79
C LEU A 150 -10.49 8.70 -3.54
N ASN A 151 -9.31 8.81 -4.18
CA ASN A 151 -8.71 7.74 -4.96
C ASN A 151 -7.45 7.16 -4.30
N SER A 152 -7.20 7.46 -3.02
CA SER A 152 -6.06 6.93 -2.30
C SER A 152 -6.45 5.80 -1.37
N ILE A 153 -5.68 4.71 -1.41
CA ILE A 153 -5.83 3.53 -0.56
C ILE A 153 -4.67 3.51 0.43
N LEU A 154 -4.94 3.36 1.73
CA LEU A 154 -3.92 3.06 2.73
C LEU A 154 -4.07 1.62 3.21
N ILE A 155 -2.98 0.85 3.14
CA ILE A 155 -2.83 -0.47 3.78
C ILE A 155 -1.96 -0.28 5.02
N ASP A 156 -2.53 -0.49 6.22
CA ASP A 156 -1.86 -0.23 7.51
C ASP A 156 -2.39 -1.21 8.56
N ASP A 157 -1.54 -1.69 9.46
CA ASP A 157 -1.92 -2.64 10.53
C ASP A 157 -2.58 -1.97 11.74
N ARG A 158 -2.59 -0.62 11.78
CA ARG A 158 -3.15 0.15 12.90
C ARG A 158 -4.51 0.73 12.56
N ALA A 159 -5.54 0.28 13.27
CA ALA A 159 -6.90 0.79 13.11
C ALA A 159 -6.98 2.32 13.23
N SER A 160 -6.23 2.93 14.17
CA SER A 160 -6.21 4.39 14.34
C SER A 160 -5.69 5.16 13.11
N ASN A 161 -4.75 4.59 12.34
CA ASN A 161 -4.28 5.19 11.08
C ASN A 161 -5.36 5.06 10.00
N ILE A 162 -5.99 3.90 9.92
CA ILE A 162 -7.07 3.63 8.97
C ILE A 162 -8.27 4.55 9.22
N ASP A 163 -8.69 4.70 10.48
CA ASP A 163 -9.80 5.58 10.85
C ASP A 163 -9.54 7.05 10.47
N GLN A 164 -8.31 7.54 10.72
CA GLN A 164 -7.91 8.90 10.34
C GLN A 164 -7.87 9.08 8.82
N TRP A 165 -7.39 8.06 8.09
CA TRP A 165 -7.34 8.08 6.64
C TRP A 165 -8.73 8.14 6.00
N ILE A 166 -9.67 7.31 6.51
CA ILE A 166 -11.07 7.30 6.05
C ILE A 166 -11.75 8.64 6.36
N LYS A 167 -11.55 9.19 7.56
CA LYS A 167 -12.09 10.51 7.92
C LYS A 167 -11.57 11.64 7.03
N ALA A 168 -10.36 11.50 6.50
CA ALA A 168 -9.77 12.44 5.55
C ALA A 168 -10.19 12.18 4.09
N GLY A 169 -11.11 11.24 3.84
CA GLY A 169 -11.71 10.98 2.52
C GLY A 169 -11.00 9.92 1.70
N GLY A 170 -10.04 9.18 2.25
CA GLY A 170 -9.37 8.08 1.59
C GLY A 170 -10.03 6.72 1.86
N ILE A 171 -9.56 5.68 1.17
CA ILE A 171 -9.98 4.30 1.35
C ILE A 171 -8.97 3.61 2.28
N GLY A 172 -9.42 3.13 3.44
CA GLY A 172 -8.58 2.46 4.42
C GLY A 172 -8.74 0.93 4.36
N ILE A 173 -7.63 0.20 4.30
CA ILE A 173 -7.60 -1.26 4.42
C ILE A 173 -6.80 -1.61 5.68
N LEU A 174 -7.50 -2.01 6.75
CA LEU A 174 -6.85 -2.58 7.93
C LEU A 174 -6.23 -3.92 7.55
N HIS A 175 -4.90 -3.96 7.60
CA HIS A 175 -4.12 -5.17 7.31
C HIS A 175 -4.10 -6.09 8.52
N THR A 176 -4.57 -7.30 8.34
CA THR A 176 -4.48 -8.39 9.32
C THR A 176 -3.66 -9.55 8.78
N ASP A 177 -3.75 -9.78 7.47
CA ASP A 177 -3.03 -10.77 6.69
C ASP A 177 -3.10 -10.38 5.20
N THR A 178 -2.20 -10.95 4.41
CA THR A 178 -2.10 -10.67 2.98
C THR A 178 -3.33 -11.11 2.19
N ALA A 179 -3.91 -12.27 2.49
CA ALA A 179 -5.05 -12.81 1.73
C ALA A 179 -6.28 -11.89 1.87
N SER A 180 -6.59 -11.49 3.10
CA SER A 180 -7.68 -10.55 3.39
C SER A 180 -7.46 -9.18 2.72
N THR A 181 -6.22 -8.69 2.72
CA THR A 181 -5.87 -7.41 2.09
C THR A 181 -6.04 -7.47 0.57
N ILE A 182 -5.55 -8.54 -0.08
CA ILE A 182 -5.70 -8.74 -1.52
C ILE A 182 -7.17 -8.86 -1.91
N ASN A 183 -7.99 -9.56 -1.12
CA ASN A 183 -9.43 -9.66 -1.40
C ASN A 183 -10.10 -8.29 -1.39
N LYS A 184 -9.79 -7.43 -0.42
CA LYS A 184 -10.32 -6.06 -0.37
C LYS A 184 -9.84 -5.20 -1.56
N LEU A 185 -8.61 -5.39 -2.02
CA LEU A 185 -8.11 -4.72 -3.23
C LEU A 185 -8.87 -5.18 -4.48
N LYS A 186 -9.14 -6.49 -4.60
CA LYS A 186 -9.96 -7.04 -5.70
C LYS A 186 -11.39 -6.50 -5.71
N GLU A 187 -12.01 -6.31 -4.54
CA GLU A 187 -13.34 -5.70 -4.42
C GLU A 187 -13.37 -4.25 -4.93
N LEU A 188 -12.21 -3.58 -4.95
CA LEU A 188 -12.03 -2.24 -5.51
C LEU A 188 -11.67 -2.25 -7.01
N GLY A 189 -11.54 -3.45 -7.63
CA GLY A 189 -11.18 -3.60 -9.04
C GLY A 189 -9.67 -3.58 -9.33
N LEU A 190 -8.85 -3.86 -8.32
CA LEU A 190 -7.39 -3.91 -8.41
C LEU A 190 -6.87 -5.34 -8.49
#